data_e11d9f820370323af74594c72f77e621
#
_entry.id   e11d9f820370323af74594c72f77e621
#
_cell.length_a   1.000
_cell.length_b   1.000
_cell.length_c   1.000
_cell.angle_alpha   90.00
_cell.angle_beta   90.00
_cell.angle_gamma   90.00
#
_symmetry.space_group_name_H-M   'P 1'
#
loop_
_entity.id
_entity.type
_entity.pdbx_description
1 polymer ?
#
loop_
_entity_poly.entity_id
_entity_poly.type
_entity_poly.pdbx_seq_one_letter_code
_entity_poly.pdbx_strand_id
1 'polypeptide(L)'
;MNRLVRILLGITLVTASTFDVRGESEAVSVLTVGNSFADNALNFLPALAEEANRPLIAVRANLGGCTFERHWNHVAAYEKDPTSKDGSPYLKGTKSLDHLLRSREWNSVTMQQVSYLSHDLKTYQPYADNLYRYIKERAPKATILVHQIWAYRLDDPRFVPANDGVEPHTHEEMYEQVRAAYHTFAKKWDLGILPSGDAMFVADTDPKWGYKPETAFDFKAAKSPLLPNQDHSLHTGWFWKKQGEECFLKLDGHHANRAGEYLLGCVWFEKLFGESVLDNAFVPEGMDPGYAAFLRKTSHAVVSAQ
;
A
#
# COMPACT_ATOMS: atom_id res chain seq x y z
N MET A 1 12.04 22.82 -88.82
CA MET A 1 11.46 23.52 -87.63
C MET A 1 11.19 22.45 -86.57
N ASN A 2 12.19 22.25 -85.69
CA ASN A 2 12.13 21.22 -84.65
C ASN A 2 11.60 21.82 -83.34
N ARG A 3 10.48 21.36 -82.83
CA ARG A 3 10.00 21.71 -81.45
C ARG A 3 10.55 20.68 -80.45
N LEU A 4 11.41 21.12 -79.56
CA LEU A 4 11.86 20.38 -78.41
C LEU A 4 10.71 20.36 -77.35
N VAL A 5 10.30 19.18 -76.97
CA VAL A 5 9.39 18.94 -75.80
C VAL A 5 10.31 18.73 -74.59
N ARG A 6 10.24 19.62 -73.58
CA ARG A 6 10.89 19.43 -72.29
C ARG A 6 9.94 18.68 -71.36
N ILE A 7 10.33 17.46 -70.99
CA ILE A 7 9.65 16.70 -69.93
C ILE A 7 10.25 17.14 -68.57
N LEU A 8 9.43 17.74 -67.72
CA LEU A 8 9.78 17.98 -66.32
C LEU A 8 9.45 16.74 -65.52
N LEU A 9 10.48 16.05 -64.99
CA LEU A 9 10.32 15.01 -63.98
C LEU A 9 10.14 15.70 -62.62
N GLY A 10 8.91 15.62 -62.05
CA GLY A 10 8.64 16.03 -60.69
C GLY A 10 9.08 14.92 -59.74
N ILE A 11 10.10 15.16 -58.91
CA ILE A 11 10.49 14.26 -57.81
C ILE A 11 9.59 14.60 -56.61
N THR A 12 8.63 13.70 -56.32
CA THR A 12 7.83 13.79 -55.12
C THR A 12 8.64 13.22 -53.96
N LEU A 13 9.08 14.06 -53.04
CA LEU A 13 9.74 13.64 -51.82
C LEU A 13 8.67 13.09 -50.88
N VAL A 14 8.59 11.80 -50.72
CA VAL A 14 7.77 11.14 -49.69
C VAL A 14 8.56 11.19 -48.38
N THR A 15 8.18 12.10 -47.48
CA THR A 15 8.68 12.10 -46.10
C THR A 15 8.03 10.93 -45.37
N ALA A 16 8.79 9.88 -45.15
CA ALA A 16 8.39 8.81 -44.25
C ALA A 16 8.37 9.34 -42.82
N SER A 17 7.17 9.62 -42.29
CA SER A 17 6.98 9.85 -40.88
C SER A 17 7.22 8.52 -40.18
N THR A 18 8.33 8.37 -39.48
CA THR A 18 8.54 7.27 -38.55
C THR A 18 7.59 7.46 -37.39
N PHE A 19 6.48 6.73 -37.40
CA PHE A 19 5.71 6.53 -36.20
C PHE A 19 6.60 5.77 -35.22
N ASP A 20 7.00 6.43 -34.16
CA ASP A 20 7.66 5.82 -33.02
C ASP A 20 6.61 4.93 -32.35
N VAL A 21 6.59 3.65 -32.71
CA VAL A 21 5.80 2.65 -32.02
C VAL A 21 6.50 2.45 -30.67
N ARG A 22 6.16 3.30 -29.70
CA ARG A 22 6.43 3.00 -28.30
C ARG A 22 5.72 1.69 -28.03
N GLY A 23 6.49 0.61 -27.92
CA GLY A 23 5.96 -0.69 -27.53
C GLY A 23 5.13 -0.52 -26.27
N GLU A 24 3.90 -1.09 -26.25
CA GLU A 24 3.07 -1.11 -25.05
C GLU A 24 3.94 -1.67 -23.91
N SER A 25 4.14 -0.88 -22.87
CA SER A 25 4.89 -1.32 -21.70
C SER A 25 4.17 -2.51 -21.08
N GLU A 26 4.88 -3.58 -20.82
CA GLU A 26 4.31 -4.77 -20.18
C GLU A 26 3.70 -4.37 -18.83
N ALA A 27 2.50 -4.90 -18.54
CA ALA A 27 1.79 -4.56 -17.32
C ALA A 27 2.52 -5.09 -16.09
N VAL A 28 2.81 -4.21 -15.13
CA VAL A 28 3.32 -4.63 -13.82
C VAL A 28 2.21 -5.31 -13.05
N SER A 29 2.48 -6.53 -12.57
CA SER A 29 1.51 -7.34 -11.84
C SER A 29 1.93 -7.56 -10.39
N VAL A 30 1.01 -7.28 -9.46
CA VAL A 30 1.21 -7.48 -8.02
C VAL A 30 0.07 -8.27 -7.40
N LEU A 31 0.40 -9.29 -6.62
CA LEU A 31 -0.53 -10.01 -5.75
C LEU A 31 -0.24 -9.64 -4.30
N THR A 32 -1.22 -9.12 -3.58
CA THR A 32 -1.06 -8.83 -2.16
C THR A 32 -1.61 -9.96 -1.30
N VAL A 33 -0.82 -10.44 -0.34
CA VAL A 33 -1.24 -11.38 0.72
C VAL A 33 -1.22 -10.60 2.02
N GLY A 34 -2.40 -10.07 2.41
CA GLY A 34 -2.47 -9.09 3.49
C GLY A 34 -3.88 -8.86 4.04
N ASN A 35 -4.11 -7.64 4.46
CA ASN A 35 -5.36 -7.20 5.06
C ASN A 35 -5.72 -5.77 4.60
N SER A 36 -6.58 -5.06 5.36
CA SER A 36 -7.01 -3.70 5.04
C SER A 36 -5.87 -2.69 4.86
N PHE A 37 -4.70 -2.91 5.46
CA PHE A 37 -3.54 -2.05 5.26
C PHE A 37 -2.99 -2.14 3.82
N ALA A 38 -2.96 -3.33 3.23
CA ALA A 38 -2.64 -3.47 1.81
C ALA A 38 -3.73 -2.87 0.91
N ASP A 39 -5.01 -2.94 1.33
CA ASP A 39 -6.10 -2.28 0.59
C ASP A 39 -5.93 -0.76 0.58
N ASN A 40 -5.55 -0.15 1.72
CA ASN A 40 -5.25 1.29 1.78
C ASN A 40 -4.10 1.67 0.83
N ALA A 41 -3.01 0.90 0.81
CA ALA A 41 -1.86 1.16 -0.07
C ALA A 41 -2.21 1.05 -1.57
N LEU A 42 -3.16 0.19 -1.92
CA LEU A 42 -3.61 -0.01 -3.31
C LEU A 42 -4.66 1.01 -3.78
N ASN A 43 -5.18 1.90 -2.91
CA ASN A 43 -6.32 2.73 -3.27
C ASN A 43 -5.99 3.73 -4.38
N PHE A 44 -4.88 4.47 -4.28
CA PHE A 44 -4.46 5.43 -5.31
C PHE A 44 -3.38 4.91 -6.27
N LEU A 45 -2.84 3.72 -6.02
CA LEU A 45 -1.82 3.13 -6.90
C LEU A 45 -2.29 2.99 -8.37
N PRO A 46 -3.53 2.57 -8.68
CA PRO A 46 -4.00 2.53 -10.07
C PRO A 46 -4.03 3.90 -10.76
N ALA A 47 -4.47 4.95 -10.05
CA ALA A 47 -4.52 6.30 -10.62
C ALA A 47 -3.12 6.88 -10.87
N LEU A 48 -2.16 6.61 -9.96
CA LEU A 48 -0.75 6.99 -10.15
C LEU A 48 -0.14 6.26 -11.35
N ALA A 49 -0.46 4.96 -11.51
CA ALA A 49 0.01 4.17 -12.64
C ALA A 49 -0.60 4.65 -13.97
N GLU A 50 -1.89 4.97 -13.99
CA GLU A 50 -2.60 5.51 -15.15
C GLU A 50 -2.00 6.86 -15.58
N GLU A 51 -1.79 7.79 -14.65
CA GLU A 51 -1.15 9.08 -14.92
C GLU A 51 0.25 8.93 -15.53
N ALA A 52 1.00 7.93 -15.08
CA ALA A 52 2.33 7.62 -15.63
C ALA A 52 2.28 6.80 -16.93
N ASN A 53 1.09 6.48 -17.46
CA ASN A 53 0.90 5.57 -18.60
C ASN A 53 1.57 4.20 -18.38
N ARG A 54 1.49 3.65 -17.15
CA ARG A 54 2.05 2.37 -16.75
C ARG A 54 0.93 1.37 -16.46
N PRO A 55 0.70 0.36 -17.30
CA PRO A 55 -0.32 -0.65 -17.06
C PRO A 55 -0.07 -1.41 -15.74
N LEU A 56 -1.11 -1.57 -14.92
CA LEU A 56 -1.05 -2.23 -13.61
C LEU A 56 -2.11 -3.33 -13.51
N ILE A 57 -1.70 -4.48 -12.99
CA ILE A 57 -2.60 -5.56 -12.56
C ILE A 57 -2.37 -5.80 -11.07
N ALA A 58 -3.29 -5.34 -10.24
CA ALA A 58 -3.26 -5.55 -8.80
C ALA A 58 -4.36 -6.50 -8.36
N VAL A 59 -3.98 -7.64 -7.76
CA VAL A 59 -4.92 -8.64 -7.24
C VAL A 59 -4.75 -8.76 -5.73
N ARG A 60 -5.88 -8.85 -5.01
CA ARG A 60 -5.92 -8.82 -3.56
C ARG A 60 -6.26 -10.20 -3.00
N ALA A 61 -5.30 -10.88 -2.37
CA ALA A 61 -5.54 -11.95 -1.41
C ALA A 61 -5.59 -11.36 0.01
N ASN A 62 -6.40 -10.30 0.18
CA ASN A 62 -6.54 -9.57 1.44
C ASN A 62 -7.81 -10.00 2.16
N LEU A 63 -7.71 -10.14 3.48
CA LEU A 63 -8.83 -10.41 4.38
C LEU A 63 -8.75 -9.43 5.56
N GLY A 64 -9.87 -8.83 5.95
CA GLY A 64 -9.91 -7.87 7.05
C GLY A 64 -9.31 -8.45 8.34
N GLY A 65 -8.35 -7.73 8.95
CA GLY A 65 -7.68 -8.15 10.19
C GLY A 65 -6.94 -9.49 10.11
N CYS A 66 -6.50 -9.91 8.91
CA CYS A 66 -5.85 -11.21 8.72
C CYS A 66 -4.41 -11.20 9.20
N THR A 67 -4.05 -12.21 10.01
CA THR A 67 -2.70 -12.48 10.48
C THR A 67 -1.97 -13.42 9.52
N PHE A 68 -0.63 -13.51 9.62
CA PHE A 68 0.13 -14.57 8.94
C PHE A 68 -0.38 -15.98 9.28
N GLU A 69 -0.69 -16.21 10.56
CA GLU A 69 -1.27 -17.48 11.00
C GLU A 69 -2.58 -17.80 10.30
N ARG A 70 -3.50 -16.84 10.21
CA ARG A 70 -4.80 -17.05 9.57
C ARG A 70 -4.63 -17.31 8.07
N HIS A 71 -3.75 -16.58 7.36
CA HIS A 71 -3.42 -16.87 5.97
C HIS A 71 -2.88 -18.29 5.81
N TRP A 72 -1.96 -18.70 6.69
CA TRP A 72 -1.40 -20.05 6.66
C TRP A 72 -2.45 -21.12 6.94
N ASN A 73 -3.37 -20.91 7.88
CA ASN A 73 -4.45 -21.82 8.17
C ASN A 73 -5.38 -22.05 6.96
N HIS A 74 -5.64 -21.00 6.18
CA HIS A 74 -6.37 -21.12 4.91
C HIS A 74 -5.58 -21.94 3.87
N VAL A 75 -4.27 -21.74 3.78
CA VAL A 75 -3.41 -22.57 2.93
C VAL A 75 -3.44 -24.02 3.38
N ALA A 76 -3.27 -24.30 4.66
CA ALA A 76 -3.30 -25.65 5.20
C ALA A 76 -4.66 -26.37 4.99
N ALA A 77 -5.75 -25.62 5.08
CA ALA A 77 -7.09 -26.15 4.77
C ALA A 77 -7.22 -26.53 3.29
N TYR A 78 -6.70 -25.69 2.38
CA TYR A 78 -6.69 -25.98 0.94
C TYR A 78 -5.82 -27.22 0.59
N GLU A 79 -4.62 -27.31 1.15
CA GLU A 79 -3.70 -28.43 0.90
C GLU A 79 -4.28 -29.76 1.43
N LYS A 80 -5.04 -29.71 2.50
CA LYS A 80 -5.74 -30.89 3.05
C LYS A 80 -6.94 -31.29 2.18
N ASP A 81 -7.72 -30.33 1.72
CA ASP A 81 -8.90 -30.51 0.89
C ASP A 81 -9.11 -29.29 -0.04
N PRO A 82 -8.71 -29.41 -1.34
CA PRO A 82 -8.88 -28.31 -2.30
C PRO A 82 -10.34 -27.87 -2.53
N THR A 83 -11.32 -28.65 -2.10
CA THR A 83 -12.74 -28.30 -2.18
C THR A 83 -13.26 -27.57 -0.97
N SER A 84 -12.45 -27.48 0.09
CA SER A 84 -12.80 -26.81 1.34
C SER A 84 -13.06 -25.31 1.12
N LYS A 85 -14.18 -24.83 1.66
CA LYS A 85 -14.49 -23.38 1.67
C LYS A 85 -13.48 -22.59 2.49
N ASP A 86 -12.96 -23.17 3.58
CA ASP A 86 -11.96 -22.54 4.42
C ASP A 86 -10.61 -22.37 3.67
N GLY A 87 -10.31 -23.24 2.70
CA GLY A 87 -9.16 -23.16 1.84
C GLY A 87 -9.27 -22.11 0.72
N SER A 88 -10.45 -21.53 0.49
CA SER A 88 -10.73 -20.61 -0.62
C SER A 88 -11.36 -19.29 -0.16
N PRO A 89 -10.78 -18.56 0.81
CA PRO A 89 -11.41 -17.40 1.44
C PRO A 89 -11.34 -16.11 0.61
N TYR A 90 -10.45 -16.06 -0.39
CA TYR A 90 -10.18 -14.82 -1.14
C TYR A 90 -11.21 -14.57 -2.23
N LEU A 91 -11.28 -13.31 -2.69
CA LEU A 91 -12.22 -12.86 -3.72
C LEU A 91 -13.67 -13.31 -3.42
N LYS A 92 -14.15 -12.94 -2.23
CA LYS A 92 -15.49 -13.27 -1.71
C LYS A 92 -15.72 -14.79 -1.52
N GLY A 93 -14.69 -15.50 -1.10
CA GLY A 93 -14.80 -16.94 -0.82
C GLY A 93 -14.78 -17.84 -2.06
N THR A 94 -14.17 -17.38 -3.15
CA THR A 94 -14.15 -18.13 -4.42
C THR A 94 -12.78 -18.63 -4.83
N LYS A 95 -11.70 -18.16 -4.19
CA LYS A 95 -10.32 -18.46 -4.58
C LYS A 95 -9.44 -18.82 -3.40
N SER A 96 -8.59 -19.84 -3.59
CA SER A 96 -7.48 -20.16 -2.71
C SER A 96 -6.24 -19.31 -3.02
N LEU A 97 -5.28 -19.26 -2.11
CA LEU A 97 -3.99 -18.63 -2.37
C LEU A 97 -3.23 -19.36 -3.49
N ASP A 98 -3.30 -20.71 -3.54
CA ASP A 98 -2.71 -21.50 -4.61
C ASP A 98 -3.22 -21.06 -5.99
N HIS A 99 -4.56 -20.96 -6.13
CA HIS A 99 -5.17 -20.51 -7.39
C HIS A 99 -4.67 -19.12 -7.81
N LEU A 100 -4.59 -18.18 -6.87
CA LEU A 100 -4.16 -16.81 -7.17
C LEU A 100 -2.68 -16.76 -7.56
N LEU A 101 -1.81 -17.47 -6.84
CA LEU A 101 -0.38 -17.53 -7.14
C LEU A 101 -0.10 -18.14 -8.53
N ARG A 102 -0.85 -19.16 -8.91
CA ARG A 102 -0.67 -19.85 -10.21
C ARG A 102 -1.43 -19.20 -11.38
N SER A 103 -2.26 -18.19 -11.13
CA SER A 103 -3.14 -17.59 -12.13
C SER A 103 -2.37 -16.84 -13.23
N ARG A 104 -1.14 -16.44 -12.98
CA ARG A 104 -0.21 -15.79 -13.92
C ARG A 104 1.22 -15.80 -13.42
N GLU A 105 2.17 -15.37 -14.24
CA GLU A 105 3.48 -14.94 -13.79
C GLU A 105 3.34 -13.55 -13.13
N TRP A 106 3.71 -13.46 -11.84
CA TRP A 106 3.67 -12.24 -11.07
C TRP A 106 5.01 -11.53 -11.10
N ASN A 107 5.03 -10.19 -11.30
CA ASN A 107 6.23 -9.39 -11.04
C ASN A 107 6.53 -9.35 -9.55
N SER A 108 5.50 -9.14 -8.73
CA SER A 108 5.67 -9.07 -7.29
C SER A 108 4.54 -9.75 -6.53
N VAL A 109 4.89 -10.34 -5.38
CA VAL A 109 3.93 -10.80 -4.36
C VAL A 109 4.31 -10.13 -3.05
N THR A 110 3.35 -9.47 -2.40
CA THR A 110 3.59 -8.82 -1.11
C THR A 110 3.01 -9.63 0.03
N MET A 111 3.62 -9.54 1.21
CA MET A 111 3.11 -10.15 2.43
C MET A 111 3.28 -9.22 3.63
N GLN A 112 2.33 -9.26 4.58
CA GLN A 112 2.33 -8.41 5.76
C GLN A 112 1.66 -9.08 6.96
N GLN A 113 2.05 -8.67 8.18
CA GLN A 113 1.38 -9.04 9.42
C GLN A 113 0.23 -8.07 9.72
N VAL A 114 -0.72 -8.48 10.53
CA VAL A 114 -1.75 -7.58 11.08
C VAL A 114 -1.15 -6.58 12.06
N SER A 115 -1.75 -5.39 12.14
CA SER A 115 -1.15 -4.25 12.85
C SER A 115 -0.83 -4.51 14.33
N TYR A 116 -1.75 -5.12 15.06
CA TYR A 116 -1.58 -5.40 16.50
C TYR A 116 -0.57 -6.53 16.83
N LEU A 117 -0.06 -7.25 15.83
CA LEU A 117 1.00 -8.25 15.97
C LEU A 117 2.28 -7.88 15.20
N SER A 118 2.26 -6.77 14.47
CA SER A 118 3.35 -6.43 13.55
C SER A 118 4.65 -6.03 14.25
N HIS A 119 4.58 -5.57 15.49
CA HIS A 119 5.72 -5.22 16.33
C HIS A 119 6.39 -6.44 16.99
N ASP A 120 5.66 -7.54 17.18
CA ASP A 120 6.18 -8.75 17.81
C ASP A 120 6.62 -9.80 16.77
N LEU A 121 7.94 -9.85 16.53
CA LEU A 121 8.56 -10.80 15.59
C LEU A 121 8.23 -12.28 15.91
N LYS A 122 7.95 -12.62 17.17
CA LYS A 122 7.58 -13.99 17.56
C LYS A 122 6.31 -14.46 16.88
N THR A 123 5.37 -13.54 16.62
CA THR A 123 4.10 -13.83 15.96
C THR A 123 4.21 -14.12 14.45
N TYR A 124 5.38 -13.85 13.88
CA TYR A 124 5.65 -14.19 12.47
C TYR A 124 5.92 -15.69 12.28
N GLN A 125 6.45 -16.34 13.32
CA GLN A 125 6.87 -17.73 13.21
C GLN A 125 5.81 -18.71 13.74
N PRO A 126 5.63 -19.87 13.07
CA PRO A 126 6.30 -20.32 11.82
C PRO A 126 5.60 -19.82 10.56
N TYR A 127 4.53 -19.04 10.67
CA TYR A 127 3.53 -18.79 9.64
C TYR A 127 4.06 -17.96 8.48
N ALA A 128 4.83 -16.89 8.74
CA ALA A 128 5.43 -16.07 7.69
C ALA A 128 6.46 -16.85 6.88
N ASP A 129 7.27 -17.71 7.54
CA ASP A 129 8.22 -18.59 6.85
C ASP A 129 7.51 -19.60 5.95
N ASN A 130 6.42 -20.18 6.44
CA ASN A 130 5.64 -21.14 5.68
C ASN A 130 4.99 -20.47 4.45
N LEU A 131 4.40 -19.28 4.64
CA LEU A 131 3.83 -18.49 3.54
C LEU A 131 4.90 -18.09 2.52
N TYR A 132 6.08 -17.66 2.97
CA TYR A 132 7.20 -17.34 2.06
C TYR A 132 7.56 -18.54 1.17
N ARG A 133 7.76 -19.72 1.78
CA ARG A 133 8.09 -20.94 1.01
C ARG A 133 6.98 -21.32 0.05
N TYR A 134 5.74 -21.22 0.50
CA TYR A 134 4.56 -21.51 -0.31
C TYR A 134 4.44 -20.59 -1.52
N ILE A 135 4.66 -19.29 -1.33
CA ILE A 135 4.66 -18.29 -2.40
C ILE A 135 5.81 -18.57 -3.36
N LYS A 136 7.02 -18.80 -2.83
CA LYS A 136 8.21 -19.03 -3.66
C LYS A 136 8.10 -20.28 -4.55
N GLU A 137 7.45 -21.33 -4.05
CA GLU A 137 7.21 -22.56 -4.82
C GLU A 137 6.21 -22.35 -5.96
N ARG A 138 5.16 -21.54 -5.73
CA ARG A 138 4.04 -21.37 -6.68
C ARG A 138 4.18 -20.20 -7.62
N ALA A 139 4.97 -19.21 -7.23
CA ALA A 139 5.31 -18.04 -8.04
C ALA A 139 6.83 -17.82 -8.02
N PRO A 140 7.65 -18.76 -8.57
CA PRO A 140 9.11 -18.76 -8.41
C PRO A 140 9.81 -17.56 -9.04
N LYS A 141 9.20 -16.93 -10.04
CA LYS A 141 9.75 -15.76 -10.74
C LYS A 141 9.40 -14.44 -10.03
N ALA A 142 8.39 -14.44 -9.14
CA ALA A 142 7.96 -13.23 -8.46
C ALA A 142 9.01 -12.73 -7.48
N THR A 143 9.21 -11.42 -7.46
CA THR A 143 9.88 -10.73 -6.36
C THR A 143 8.94 -10.72 -5.15
N ILE A 144 9.38 -11.30 -4.04
CA ILE A 144 8.60 -11.26 -2.80
C ILE A 144 9.00 -10.03 -2.01
N LEU A 145 8.03 -9.20 -1.66
CA LEU A 145 8.21 -7.98 -0.91
C LEU A 145 7.46 -8.06 0.43
N VAL A 146 8.07 -7.55 1.49
CA VAL A 146 7.36 -7.35 2.75
C VAL A 146 6.80 -5.94 2.82
N HIS A 147 5.50 -5.83 3.07
CA HIS A 147 4.85 -4.54 3.26
C HIS A 147 4.99 -4.13 4.72
N GLN A 148 6.01 -3.32 5.02
CA GLN A 148 6.19 -2.71 6.33
C GLN A 148 5.04 -1.73 6.59
N ILE A 149 4.15 -2.10 7.48
CA ILE A 149 3.00 -1.26 7.82
C ILE A 149 3.39 -0.16 8.80
N TRP A 150 2.48 0.75 9.08
CA TRP A 150 2.69 1.96 9.87
C TRP A 150 2.16 1.84 11.30
N ALA A 151 2.65 2.72 12.17
CA ALA A 151 2.17 2.88 13.53
C ALA A 151 0.74 3.45 13.58
N TYR A 152 0.04 3.26 14.68
CA TYR A 152 -1.24 3.89 14.92
C TYR A 152 -1.09 5.41 15.08
N ARG A 153 -2.18 6.15 14.93
CA ARG A 153 -2.17 7.61 15.05
C ARG A 153 -1.65 8.04 16.42
N LEU A 154 -0.96 9.17 16.45
CA LEU A 154 -0.26 9.71 17.62
C LEU A 154 -1.12 9.79 18.89
N ASP A 155 -2.43 10.03 18.77
CA ASP A 155 -3.38 10.12 19.89
C ASP A 155 -4.25 8.86 20.06
N ASP A 156 -3.79 7.71 19.53
CA ASP A 156 -4.55 6.46 19.67
C ASP A 156 -4.55 6.01 21.14
N PRO A 157 -5.73 5.74 21.73
CA PRO A 157 -5.84 5.37 23.15
C PRO A 157 -5.18 4.01 23.47
N ARG A 158 -4.79 3.22 22.49
CA ARG A 158 -4.02 1.98 22.70
C ARG A 158 -2.62 2.25 23.22
N PHE A 159 -2.08 3.44 23.05
CA PHE A 159 -0.78 3.87 23.58
C PHE A 159 -0.79 4.26 25.07
N VAL A 160 -1.76 3.81 25.85
CA VAL A 160 -1.79 4.12 27.27
C VAL A 160 -0.87 3.19 28.09
N PRO A 161 -0.20 3.70 29.16
CA PRO A 161 0.73 2.95 29.99
C PRO A 161 0.14 1.76 30.76
N ALA A 162 -1.18 1.57 30.72
CA ALA A 162 -1.88 0.46 31.40
C ALA A 162 -1.73 -0.89 30.71
N ASN A 163 -1.15 -0.94 29.52
CA ASN A 163 -0.77 -2.18 28.90
C ASN A 163 0.49 -2.72 29.57
N ASP A 164 0.41 -3.88 30.12
CA ASP A 164 1.38 -4.67 30.87
C ASP A 164 2.66 -5.05 30.10
N GLY A 165 3.15 -4.19 29.20
CA GLY A 165 4.38 -4.34 28.42
C GLY A 165 4.25 -5.22 27.19
N VAL A 166 3.04 -5.54 26.74
CA VAL A 166 2.79 -6.35 25.55
C VAL A 166 2.66 -5.49 24.29
N GLU A 167 2.10 -4.29 24.43
CA GLU A 167 1.86 -3.36 23.32
C GLU A 167 2.82 -2.15 23.42
N PRO A 168 3.22 -1.56 22.27
CA PRO A 168 3.97 -0.30 22.26
C PRO A 168 3.20 0.81 22.99
N HIS A 169 3.91 1.67 23.73
CA HIS A 169 3.31 2.72 24.55
C HIS A 169 3.21 4.07 23.84
N THR A 170 3.89 4.23 22.72
CA THR A 170 3.89 5.46 21.92
C THR A 170 3.89 5.16 20.43
N HIS A 171 3.50 6.14 19.63
CA HIS A 171 3.60 6.11 18.18
C HIS A 171 5.04 5.79 17.71
N GLU A 172 6.04 6.46 18.29
CA GLU A 172 7.45 6.28 17.97
C GLU A 172 7.92 4.85 18.31
N GLU A 173 7.60 4.38 19.51
CA GLU A 173 7.95 3.02 19.95
C GLU A 173 7.31 1.97 19.02
N MET A 174 6.04 2.13 18.66
CA MET A 174 5.38 1.22 17.71
C MET A 174 6.08 1.25 16.35
N TYR A 175 6.39 2.44 15.83
CA TYR A 175 7.12 2.56 14.57
C TYR A 175 8.46 1.82 14.63
N GLU A 176 9.27 2.05 15.65
CA GLU A 176 10.59 1.42 15.79
C GLU A 176 10.49 -0.11 15.88
N GLN A 177 9.58 -0.62 16.70
CA GLN A 177 9.39 -2.06 16.88
C GLN A 177 8.85 -2.73 15.61
N VAL A 178 7.86 -2.13 14.96
CA VAL A 178 7.31 -2.62 13.67
C VAL A 178 8.41 -2.64 12.61
N ARG A 179 9.16 -1.56 12.48
CA ARG A 179 10.28 -1.46 11.55
C ARG A 179 11.32 -2.55 11.81
N ALA A 180 11.74 -2.71 13.06
CA ALA A 180 12.73 -3.73 13.45
C ALA A 180 12.25 -5.16 13.12
N ALA A 181 10.98 -5.47 13.37
CA ALA A 181 10.41 -6.79 13.08
C ALA A 181 10.40 -7.09 11.58
N TYR A 182 9.92 -6.14 10.75
CA TYR A 182 9.89 -6.32 9.30
C TYR A 182 11.28 -6.40 8.69
N HIS A 183 12.22 -5.55 9.10
CA HIS A 183 13.61 -5.60 8.62
C HIS A 183 14.31 -6.89 9.01
N THR A 184 14.08 -7.39 10.23
CA THR A 184 14.63 -8.68 10.67
C THR A 184 14.08 -9.83 9.83
N PHE A 185 12.76 -9.85 9.57
CA PHE A 185 12.15 -10.86 8.73
C PHE A 185 12.62 -10.77 7.28
N ALA A 186 12.67 -9.56 6.71
CA ALA A 186 13.13 -9.34 5.35
C ALA A 186 14.60 -9.79 5.17
N LYS A 187 15.48 -9.44 6.11
CA LYS A 187 16.89 -9.85 6.10
C LYS A 187 17.07 -11.37 6.13
N LYS A 188 16.22 -12.09 6.88
CA LYS A 188 16.28 -13.56 6.97
C LYS A 188 16.13 -14.23 5.61
N TRP A 189 15.31 -13.69 4.73
CA TRP A 189 14.93 -14.29 3.46
C TRP A 189 15.40 -13.48 2.25
N ASP A 190 16.23 -12.47 2.45
CA ASP A 190 16.70 -11.52 1.42
C ASP A 190 15.54 -10.93 0.62
N LEU A 191 14.57 -10.34 1.32
CA LEU A 191 13.36 -9.74 0.74
C LEU A 191 13.47 -8.23 0.63
N GLY A 192 12.92 -7.67 -0.43
CA GLY A 192 12.69 -6.24 -0.52
C GLY A 192 11.59 -5.77 0.42
N ILE A 193 11.65 -4.50 0.80
CA ILE A 193 10.69 -3.85 1.69
C ILE A 193 9.90 -2.78 0.92
N LEU A 194 8.59 -2.75 1.12
CA LEU A 194 7.72 -1.62 0.82
C LEU A 194 7.66 -0.75 2.09
N PRO A 195 8.40 0.39 2.16
CA PRO A 195 8.63 1.12 3.41
C PRO A 195 7.47 2.07 3.75
N SER A 196 6.24 1.57 3.72
CA SER A 196 5.04 2.36 4.00
C SER A 196 5.04 2.95 5.40
N GLY A 197 5.52 2.19 6.39
CA GLY A 197 5.64 2.66 7.77
C GLY A 197 6.66 3.78 7.92
N ASP A 198 7.79 3.70 7.23
CA ASP A 198 8.80 4.76 7.25
C ASP A 198 8.25 6.06 6.64
N ALA A 199 7.52 5.97 5.52
CA ALA A 199 6.92 7.14 4.88
C ALA A 199 5.84 7.80 5.75
N MET A 200 4.97 6.99 6.39
CA MET A 200 3.95 7.48 7.32
C MET A 200 4.61 8.17 8.52
N PHE A 201 5.63 7.57 9.12
CA PHE A 201 6.33 8.14 10.28
C PHE A 201 7.01 9.46 9.95
N VAL A 202 7.73 9.54 8.84
CA VAL A 202 8.40 10.80 8.39
C VAL A 202 7.37 11.90 8.13
N ALA A 203 6.22 11.57 7.50
CA ALA A 203 5.19 12.55 7.23
C ALA A 203 4.44 12.99 8.50
N ASP A 204 4.10 12.06 9.42
CA ASP A 204 3.40 12.36 10.68
C ASP A 204 4.26 13.20 11.64
N THR A 205 5.60 13.09 11.56
CA THR A 205 6.54 13.82 12.42
C THR A 205 7.09 15.10 11.80
N ASP A 206 6.69 15.45 10.57
CA ASP A 206 7.13 16.69 9.93
C ASP A 206 6.69 17.94 10.73
N PRO A 207 7.58 18.91 10.98
CA PRO A 207 7.26 20.09 11.78
C PRO A 207 6.12 20.94 11.23
N LYS A 208 5.98 21.01 9.89
CA LYS A 208 4.96 21.79 9.20
C LYS A 208 3.70 21.00 8.89
N TRP A 209 3.88 19.78 8.36
CA TRP A 209 2.82 18.97 7.77
C TRP A 209 2.38 17.79 8.65
N GLY A 210 3.07 17.55 9.77
CA GLY A 210 2.71 16.47 10.70
C GLY A 210 1.42 16.77 11.46
N TYR A 211 0.68 15.72 11.77
CA TYR A 211 -0.55 15.80 12.56
C TYR A 211 -0.26 16.25 13.99
N LYS A 212 -1.10 17.17 14.51
CA LYS A 212 -1.03 17.66 15.89
C LYS A 212 -2.39 17.51 16.55
N PRO A 213 -2.52 16.58 17.54
CA PRO A 213 -3.78 16.38 18.25
C PRO A 213 -4.28 17.67 18.94
N GLU A 214 -5.58 17.94 18.85
CA GLU A 214 -6.23 19.02 19.59
C GLU A 214 -6.50 18.56 21.02
N THR A 215 -5.58 18.85 21.93
CA THR A 215 -5.66 18.43 23.33
C THR A 215 -6.76 19.13 24.14
N ALA A 216 -7.25 20.27 23.67
CA ALA A 216 -8.32 21.04 24.33
C ALA A 216 -9.74 20.61 23.92
N PHE A 217 -9.89 19.69 22.97
CA PHE A 217 -11.21 19.23 22.53
C PHE A 217 -11.92 18.42 23.61
N ASP A 218 -13.16 18.82 23.93
CA ASP A 218 -13.97 18.10 24.92
C ASP A 218 -14.75 16.95 24.28
N PHE A 219 -14.15 15.77 24.26
CA PHE A 219 -14.74 14.55 23.70
C PHE A 219 -16.04 14.12 24.40
N LYS A 220 -16.26 14.51 25.68
CA LYS A 220 -17.45 14.13 26.44
C LYS A 220 -18.64 15.03 26.14
N ALA A 221 -18.37 16.31 25.92
CA ALA A 221 -19.41 17.28 25.59
C ALA A 221 -19.70 17.40 24.10
N ALA A 222 -18.85 16.84 23.25
CA ALA A 222 -18.99 16.91 21.79
C ALA A 222 -20.31 16.30 21.30
N LYS A 223 -20.92 16.99 20.34
CA LYS A 223 -22.12 16.55 19.64
C LYS A 223 -21.89 16.60 18.14
N SER A 224 -22.49 15.64 17.42
CA SER A 224 -22.42 15.63 15.96
C SER A 224 -22.96 16.93 15.35
N PRO A 225 -22.30 17.54 14.36
CA PRO A 225 -21.15 17.01 13.61
C PRO A 225 -19.76 17.48 14.10
N LEU A 226 -19.64 18.09 15.28
CA LEU A 226 -18.38 18.66 15.77
C LEU A 226 -17.31 17.57 15.94
N LEU A 227 -16.13 17.80 15.36
CA LEU A 227 -14.94 16.94 15.44
C LEU A 227 -13.74 17.75 15.91
N PRO A 228 -12.73 17.11 16.55
CA PRO A 228 -11.46 17.78 16.81
C PRO A 228 -10.75 18.14 15.50
N ASN A 229 -9.79 19.06 15.56
CA ASN A 229 -8.92 19.33 14.44
C ASN A 229 -8.13 18.05 14.07
N GLN A 230 -8.14 17.69 12.79
CA GLN A 230 -7.46 16.53 12.24
C GLN A 230 -6.66 16.89 10.97
N ASP A 231 -6.30 18.17 10.84
CA ASP A 231 -5.51 18.65 9.72
C ASP A 231 -4.21 17.87 9.61
N HIS A 232 -3.88 17.44 8.40
CA HIS A 232 -2.71 16.64 8.05
C HIS A 232 -2.63 15.25 8.69
N SER A 233 -3.68 14.78 9.40
CA SER A 233 -3.73 13.37 9.80
C SER A 233 -3.65 12.47 8.58
N LEU A 234 -2.81 11.44 8.63
CA LEU A 234 -2.71 10.39 7.61
C LEU A 234 -3.64 9.21 7.90
N HIS A 235 -4.26 9.21 9.07
CA HIS A 235 -5.20 8.18 9.54
C HIS A 235 -6.64 8.66 9.41
N THR A 236 -7.58 7.73 9.30
CA THR A 236 -9.03 8.01 9.22
C THR A 236 -9.49 8.93 10.35
N GLY A 237 -9.01 8.70 11.58
CA GLY A 237 -9.22 9.59 12.69
C GLY A 237 -10.59 9.50 13.34
N TRP A 238 -11.02 10.59 13.97
CA TRP A 238 -12.30 10.70 14.65
C TRP A 238 -13.44 10.92 13.67
N PHE A 239 -14.53 10.18 13.86
CA PHE A 239 -15.76 10.32 13.07
C PHE A 239 -16.99 9.96 13.90
N TRP A 240 -18.14 10.52 13.50
CA TRP A 240 -19.42 10.16 14.10
C TRP A 240 -19.96 8.88 13.49
N LYS A 241 -20.16 7.87 14.32
CA LYS A 241 -20.79 6.60 13.92
C LYS A 241 -22.23 6.58 14.37
N LYS A 242 -23.15 6.39 13.42
CA LYS A 242 -24.57 6.17 13.70
C LYS A 242 -24.83 4.68 13.95
N GLN A 243 -25.53 4.37 15.05
CA GLN A 243 -25.98 3.01 15.37
C GLN A 243 -27.42 3.08 15.88
N GLY A 244 -28.37 2.70 15.05
CA GLY A 244 -29.80 2.94 15.32
C GLY A 244 -30.09 4.44 15.35
N GLU A 245 -30.68 4.93 16.43
CA GLU A 245 -30.96 6.34 16.67
C GLU A 245 -29.79 7.07 17.37
N GLU A 246 -28.84 6.34 17.91
CA GLU A 246 -27.70 6.91 18.61
C GLU A 246 -26.57 7.29 17.64
N CYS A 247 -25.84 8.34 18.01
CA CYS A 247 -24.66 8.80 17.30
C CYS A 247 -23.53 9.01 18.31
N PHE A 248 -22.41 8.32 18.12
CA PHE A 248 -21.26 8.39 19.03
C PHE A 248 -19.96 8.64 18.28
N LEU A 249 -19.06 9.37 18.91
CA LEU A 249 -17.75 9.68 18.40
C LEU A 249 -16.85 8.43 18.48
N LYS A 250 -16.22 8.05 17.36
CA LYS A 250 -15.34 6.88 17.26
C LYS A 250 -14.03 7.28 16.61
N LEU A 251 -12.93 6.73 17.12
CA LEU A 251 -11.62 6.83 16.50
C LEU A 251 -11.33 5.60 15.66
N ASP A 252 -10.88 5.81 14.42
CA ASP A 252 -10.10 4.85 13.64
C ASP A 252 -8.68 5.39 13.48
N GLY A 253 -7.84 5.08 14.43
CA GLY A 253 -6.45 5.55 14.48
C GLY A 253 -5.46 4.61 13.77
N HIS A 254 -5.92 3.65 12.98
CA HIS A 254 -5.04 2.67 12.35
C HIS A 254 -5.18 2.57 10.83
N HIS A 255 -6.35 2.76 10.25
CA HIS A 255 -6.50 2.80 8.80
C HIS A 255 -6.08 4.16 8.24
N ALA A 256 -5.46 4.14 7.09
CA ALA A 256 -5.12 5.37 6.38
C ALA A 256 -6.39 6.08 5.88
N ASN A 257 -6.35 7.41 5.91
CA ASN A 257 -7.31 8.27 5.21
C ASN A 257 -6.81 8.56 3.78
N ARG A 258 -7.53 9.43 3.06
CA ARG A 258 -7.17 9.80 1.68
C ARG A 258 -5.72 10.27 1.52
N ALA A 259 -5.20 11.06 2.47
CA ALA A 259 -3.82 11.57 2.41
C ALA A 259 -2.80 10.44 2.67
N GLY A 260 -3.07 9.61 3.68
CA GLY A 260 -2.28 8.42 3.96
C GLY A 260 -2.29 7.45 2.79
N GLU A 261 -3.45 7.13 2.23
CA GLU A 261 -3.58 6.25 1.05
C GLU A 261 -2.82 6.78 -0.16
N TYR A 262 -2.80 8.10 -0.35
CA TYR A 262 -2.02 8.72 -1.43
C TYR A 262 -0.51 8.56 -1.20
N LEU A 263 -0.03 8.87 0.00
CA LEU A 263 1.37 8.65 0.38
C LEU A 263 1.80 7.20 0.15
N LEU A 264 0.96 6.25 0.62
CA LEU A 264 1.21 4.81 0.46
C LEU A 264 1.23 4.40 -1.02
N GLY A 265 0.29 4.92 -1.81
CA GLY A 265 0.26 4.72 -3.27
C GLY A 265 1.54 5.21 -3.94
N CYS A 266 2.08 6.37 -3.52
CA CYS A 266 3.35 6.91 -4.02
C CYS A 266 4.54 5.99 -3.69
N VAL A 267 4.62 5.46 -2.45
CA VAL A 267 5.66 4.49 -2.05
C VAL A 267 5.59 3.23 -2.91
N TRP A 268 4.39 2.69 -3.09
CA TRP A 268 4.19 1.48 -3.87
C TRP A 268 4.45 1.69 -5.35
N PHE A 269 4.09 2.86 -5.89
CA PHE A 269 4.40 3.23 -7.27
C PHE A 269 5.91 3.16 -7.53
N GLU A 270 6.73 3.85 -6.73
CA GLU A 270 8.18 3.84 -6.91
C GLU A 270 8.79 2.45 -6.76
N LYS A 271 8.35 1.68 -5.76
CA LYS A 271 8.90 0.34 -5.51
C LYS A 271 8.52 -0.69 -6.56
N LEU A 272 7.32 -0.60 -7.15
CA LEU A 272 6.82 -1.57 -8.12
C LEU A 272 7.24 -1.23 -9.56
N PHE A 273 7.29 0.06 -9.90
CA PHE A 273 7.65 0.49 -11.26
C PHE A 273 9.12 0.89 -11.40
N GLY A 274 9.83 1.14 -10.28
CA GLY A 274 11.20 1.63 -10.31
C GLY A 274 11.32 3.05 -10.88
N GLU A 275 10.24 3.83 -10.85
CA GLU A 275 10.16 5.18 -11.38
C GLU A 275 9.85 6.20 -10.28
N SER A 276 10.43 7.38 -10.38
CA SER A 276 10.17 8.46 -9.43
C SER A 276 8.72 8.93 -9.51
N VAL A 277 8.08 9.12 -8.33
CA VAL A 277 6.73 9.70 -8.24
C VAL A 277 6.74 11.23 -8.28
N LEU A 278 7.92 11.87 -8.24
CA LEU A 278 8.01 13.33 -8.14
C LEU A 278 7.35 14.06 -9.32
N ASP A 279 7.49 13.50 -10.51
CA ASP A 279 6.93 14.07 -11.75
C ASP A 279 5.51 13.54 -12.05
N ASN A 280 4.92 12.71 -11.19
CA ASN A 280 3.56 12.22 -11.35
C ASN A 280 2.56 13.35 -11.03
N ALA A 281 1.76 13.73 -12.02
CA ALA A 281 0.84 14.86 -11.91
C ALA A 281 -0.46 14.55 -11.18
N PHE A 282 -0.74 13.27 -10.91
CA PHE A 282 -1.97 12.87 -10.20
C PHE A 282 -2.01 13.45 -8.79
N VAL A 283 -3.10 14.11 -8.46
CA VAL A 283 -3.43 14.61 -7.12
C VAL A 283 -4.87 14.19 -6.79
N PRO A 284 -5.13 13.55 -5.64
CA PRO A 284 -6.49 13.23 -5.25
C PRO A 284 -7.40 14.47 -5.19
N GLU A 285 -8.62 14.36 -5.69
CA GLU A 285 -9.59 15.46 -5.65
C GLU A 285 -9.74 16.06 -4.25
N GLY A 286 -9.69 17.39 -4.14
CA GLY A 286 -9.81 18.13 -2.88
C GLY A 286 -8.57 18.14 -2.00
N MET A 287 -7.47 17.49 -2.40
CA MET A 287 -6.20 17.59 -1.67
C MET A 287 -5.46 18.88 -2.05
N ASP A 288 -4.90 19.56 -1.05
CA ASP A 288 -4.04 20.72 -1.29
C ASP A 288 -2.81 20.32 -2.13
N PRO A 289 -2.51 21.02 -3.25
CA PRO A 289 -1.40 20.66 -4.12
C PRO A 289 -0.02 20.74 -3.44
N GLY A 290 0.16 21.64 -2.49
CA GLY A 290 1.39 21.78 -1.70
C GLY A 290 1.58 20.61 -0.77
N TYR A 291 0.50 20.15 -0.12
CA TYR A 291 0.51 18.95 0.71
C TYR A 291 0.74 17.68 -0.12
N ALA A 292 0.09 17.55 -1.27
CA ALA A 292 0.34 16.43 -2.19
C ALA A 292 1.81 16.37 -2.65
N ALA A 293 2.40 17.53 -2.98
CA ALA A 293 3.81 17.61 -3.34
C ALA A 293 4.74 17.22 -2.18
N PHE A 294 4.39 17.60 -0.95
CA PHE A 294 5.10 17.16 0.26
C PHE A 294 5.04 15.63 0.40
N LEU A 295 3.87 15.01 0.27
CA LEU A 295 3.69 13.56 0.38
C LEU A 295 4.50 12.80 -0.69
N ARG A 296 4.52 13.27 -1.96
CA ARG A 296 5.37 12.69 -3.00
C ARG A 296 6.86 12.79 -2.68
N LYS A 297 7.32 13.94 -2.18
CA LYS A 297 8.73 14.14 -1.77
C LYS A 297 9.12 13.22 -0.62
N THR A 298 8.25 13.07 0.39
CA THR A 298 8.46 12.17 1.51
C THR A 298 8.58 10.72 1.03
N SER A 299 7.64 10.27 0.18
CA SER A 299 7.67 8.95 -0.42
C SER A 299 8.99 8.70 -1.18
N HIS A 300 9.37 9.61 -2.07
CA HIS A 300 10.60 9.52 -2.86
C HIS A 300 11.85 9.46 -1.97
N ALA A 301 11.94 10.33 -0.98
CA ALA A 301 13.08 10.35 -0.06
C ALA A 301 13.23 9.03 0.71
N VAL A 302 12.11 8.48 1.20
CA VAL A 302 12.10 7.21 1.95
C VAL A 302 12.46 6.03 1.06
N VAL A 303 11.92 5.97 -0.15
CA VAL A 303 12.22 4.87 -1.10
C VAL A 303 13.67 4.93 -1.57
N SER A 304 14.20 6.12 -1.82
CA SER A 304 15.59 6.33 -2.26
C SER A 304 16.63 6.04 -1.17
N ALA A 305 16.25 6.01 0.09
CA ALA A 305 17.12 5.70 1.23
C ALA A 305 17.23 4.20 1.56
N GLN A 306 16.55 3.33 0.80
CA GLN A 306 16.51 1.86 1.01
C GLN A 306 17.74 1.13 0.37
#